data_081a63a5816b8bde4d7f5a713d3a8f1a
#
_entry.id   081a63a5816b8bde4d7f5a713d3a8f1a
#
_cell.length_a   1.000
_cell.length_b   1.000
_cell.length_c   1.000
_cell.angle_alpha   90.00
_cell.angle_beta   90.00
_cell.angle_gamma   90.00
#
_symmetry.space_group_name_H-M   'P 1'
#
loop_
_entity.id
_entity.type
_entity.pdbx_description
1 polymer ?
#
loop_
_entity_poly.entity_id
_entity_poly.type
_entity_poly.pdbx_seq_one_letter_code
_entity_poly.pdbx_strand_id
1 'polypeptide(L)'
;MKRAIGILFLVGVLGLLLIQLVPYGRDHTNPKVVAEPPWDSAATRATAVKACFDCHSNQTVWPWYSNIAPMSWLVQRDVDEGRKHMNLSEWTQGQGFAAAAMVEAGDMPPFQYLLAHPEARLSDTDKAAFIKGLIATFSGEAD
;
A
#
# COMPACT_ATOMS: atom_id res chain seq x y z
N MET A 1 38.46 2.07 21.10
CA MET A 1 37.14 1.46 20.79
C MET A 1 35.96 2.31 21.28
N LYS A 2 35.80 2.65 22.58
CA LYS A 2 34.65 3.42 23.11
C LYS A 2 34.42 4.78 22.42
N ARG A 3 35.52 5.56 22.14
CA ARG A 3 35.41 6.85 21.42
C ARG A 3 34.94 6.69 19.98
N ALA A 4 35.39 5.66 19.26
CA ALA A 4 34.97 5.42 17.88
C ALA A 4 33.47 5.04 17.81
N ILE A 5 32.99 4.22 18.76
CA ILE A 5 31.58 3.86 18.87
C ILE A 5 30.72 5.12 19.15
N GLY A 6 31.19 6.00 20.06
CA GLY A 6 30.49 7.25 20.37
C GLY A 6 30.40 8.20 19.15
N ILE A 7 31.46 8.30 18.36
CA ILE A 7 31.46 9.11 17.15
C ILE A 7 30.50 8.53 16.10
N LEU A 8 30.52 7.22 15.87
CA LEU A 8 29.61 6.56 14.92
C LEU A 8 28.13 6.74 15.33
N PHE A 9 27.85 6.61 16.61
CA PHE A 9 26.50 6.85 17.13
C PHE A 9 26.07 8.31 16.91
N LEU A 10 26.94 9.27 17.24
CA LEU A 10 26.64 10.69 17.05
C LEU A 10 26.39 11.02 15.55
N VAL A 11 27.23 10.49 14.65
CA VAL A 11 27.06 10.66 13.21
C VAL A 11 25.73 10.06 12.73
N GLY A 12 25.37 8.87 13.22
CA GLY A 12 24.09 8.24 12.91
C GLY A 12 22.89 9.08 13.35
N VAL A 13 22.91 9.58 14.60
CA VAL A 13 21.86 10.46 15.13
C VAL A 13 21.77 11.75 14.33
N LEU A 14 22.90 12.38 14.03
CA LEU A 14 22.94 13.61 13.24
C LEU A 14 22.40 13.38 11.82
N GLY A 15 22.75 12.26 11.19
CA GLY A 15 22.20 11.84 9.91
C GLY A 15 20.69 11.66 9.94
N LEU A 16 20.16 10.97 10.96
CA LEU A 16 18.73 10.82 11.16
C LEU A 16 18.00 12.15 11.36
N LEU A 17 18.61 13.11 12.05
CA LEU A 17 18.05 14.45 12.22
C LEU A 17 18.07 15.23 10.89
N LEU A 18 19.15 15.15 10.14
CA LEU A 18 19.28 15.85 8.87
C LEU A 18 18.28 15.36 7.82
N ILE A 19 18.03 14.06 7.71
CA ILE A 19 17.04 13.55 6.76
C ILE A 19 15.61 14.00 7.08
N GLN A 20 15.32 14.42 8.34
CA GLN A 20 14.02 15.00 8.68
C GLN A 20 13.77 16.36 8.01
N LEU A 21 14.80 17.02 7.48
CA LEU A 21 14.64 18.29 6.75
C LEU A 21 14.07 18.09 5.33
N VAL A 22 14.08 16.86 4.82
CA VAL A 22 13.47 16.52 3.52
C VAL A 22 11.96 16.35 3.72
N PRO A 23 11.12 17.20 3.12
CA PRO A 23 9.67 17.19 3.38
C PRO A 23 8.91 16.07 2.65
N TYR A 24 9.54 15.34 1.72
CA TYR A 24 8.90 14.29 0.94
C TYR A 24 8.19 13.26 1.83
N GLY A 25 6.98 12.91 1.45
CA GLY A 25 6.17 11.89 2.13
C GLY A 25 5.44 12.36 3.38
N ARG A 26 5.26 13.68 3.57
CA ARG A 26 4.53 14.24 4.72
C ARG A 26 3.20 14.91 4.36
N ASP A 27 2.86 15.01 3.08
CA ASP A 27 1.64 15.70 2.64
C ASP A 27 0.38 14.90 2.92
N HIS A 28 0.46 13.58 2.93
CA HIS A 28 -0.61 12.66 3.27
C HIS A 28 -1.94 12.97 2.56
N THR A 29 -1.87 13.27 1.25
CA THR A 29 -3.05 13.65 0.50
C THR A 29 -3.93 12.47 0.17
N ASN A 30 -5.23 12.63 0.41
CA ASN A 30 -6.28 11.73 -0.03
C ASN A 30 -7.24 12.51 -0.96
N PRO A 31 -7.06 12.42 -2.29
CA PRO A 31 -7.98 13.01 -3.26
C PRO A 31 -9.40 12.47 -3.13
N LYS A 32 -10.37 13.12 -3.76
CA LYS A 32 -11.76 12.65 -3.75
C LYS A 32 -11.86 11.26 -4.42
N VAL A 33 -12.70 10.41 -3.87
CA VAL A 33 -13.15 9.19 -4.55
C VAL A 33 -14.05 9.59 -5.70
N VAL A 34 -13.72 9.18 -6.91
CA VAL A 34 -14.47 9.46 -8.14
C VAL A 34 -15.36 8.28 -8.49
N ALA A 35 -14.77 7.09 -8.56
CA ALA A 35 -15.47 5.85 -8.84
C ALA A 35 -14.68 4.68 -8.26
N GLU A 36 -15.37 3.68 -7.73
CA GLU A 36 -14.79 2.37 -7.40
C GLU A 36 -15.12 1.37 -8.50
N PRO A 37 -14.38 0.24 -8.61
CA PRO A 37 -14.76 -0.85 -9.49
C PRO A 37 -16.13 -1.44 -9.11
N PRO A 38 -16.85 -2.05 -10.06
CA PRO A 38 -18.11 -2.74 -9.80
C PRO A 38 -17.85 -4.07 -9.08
N TRP A 39 -17.58 -3.98 -7.76
CA TRP A 39 -17.24 -5.14 -6.94
C TRP A 39 -18.23 -6.28 -7.09
N ASP A 40 -17.74 -7.52 -7.31
CA ASP A 40 -18.56 -8.73 -7.37
C ASP A 40 -19.33 -8.96 -6.07
N SER A 41 -18.73 -8.60 -4.95
CA SER A 41 -19.32 -8.77 -3.62
C SER A 41 -18.79 -7.76 -2.59
N ALA A 42 -19.58 -7.53 -1.55
CA ALA A 42 -19.15 -6.75 -0.39
C ALA A 42 -17.95 -7.39 0.35
N ALA A 43 -17.81 -8.71 0.29
CA ALA A 43 -16.73 -9.45 0.91
C ALA A 43 -15.40 -9.19 0.19
N THR A 44 -15.38 -9.21 -1.14
CA THR A 44 -14.21 -8.87 -1.96
C THR A 44 -13.77 -7.44 -1.69
N ARG A 45 -14.70 -6.48 -1.69
CA ARG A 45 -14.40 -5.10 -1.35
C ARG A 45 -13.81 -4.97 0.04
N ALA A 46 -14.39 -5.62 1.06
CA ALA A 46 -13.90 -5.56 2.42
C ALA A 46 -12.47 -6.11 2.56
N THR A 47 -12.13 -7.15 1.81
CA THR A 47 -10.76 -7.69 1.75
C THR A 47 -9.82 -6.71 1.04
N ALA A 48 -10.25 -6.11 -0.07
CA ALA A 48 -9.48 -5.10 -0.78
C ALA A 48 -9.19 -3.86 0.10
N VAL A 49 -10.16 -3.43 0.92
CA VAL A 49 -9.97 -2.33 1.88
C VAL A 49 -8.82 -2.62 2.85
N LYS A 50 -8.70 -3.86 3.34
CA LYS A 50 -7.64 -4.25 4.28
C LYS A 50 -6.28 -4.45 3.63
N ALA A 51 -6.25 -4.91 2.37
CA ALA A 51 -5.03 -5.41 1.74
C ALA A 51 -4.49 -4.52 0.62
N CYS A 52 -5.31 -3.63 0.05
CA CYS A 52 -4.97 -2.89 -1.16
C CYS A 52 -5.15 -1.38 -1.03
N PHE A 53 -6.19 -0.92 -0.30
CA PHE A 53 -6.63 0.48 -0.34
C PHE A 53 -5.58 1.47 0.14
N ASP A 54 -4.74 1.12 1.10
CA ASP A 54 -3.73 2.04 1.60
C ASP A 54 -2.76 2.52 0.50
N CYS A 55 -2.40 1.65 -0.44
CA CYS A 55 -1.54 2.02 -1.56
C CYS A 55 -2.32 2.27 -2.85
N HIS A 56 -3.45 1.61 -3.06
CA HIS A 56 -4.17 1.58 -4.32
C HIS A 56 -5.50 2.34 -4.28
N SER A 57 -5.67 3.32 -3.40
CA SER A 57 -6.87 4.16 -3.36
C SER A 57 -6.58 5.58 -2.87
N ASN A 58 -7.58 6.45 -2.99
CA ASN A 58 -7.56 7.80 -2.38
C ASN A 58 -8.04 7.79 -0.92
N GLN A 59 -8.03 6.61 -0.27
CA GLN A 59 -8.50 6.41 1.10
C GLN A 59 -7.41 5.81 1.99
N THR A 60 -6.15 6.18 1.76
CA THR A 60 -4.99 5.75 2.55
C THR A 60 -5.17 6.10 4.02
N VAL A 61 -5.01 5.12 4.90
CA VAL A 61 -4.89 5.35 6.35
C VAL A 61 -3.42 5.59 6.67
N TRP A 62 -3.02 6.86 6.70
CA TRP A 62 -1.63 7.24 6.90
C TRP A 62 -1.16 6.88 8.31
N PRO A 63 -0.19 5.97 8.48
CA PRO A 63 0.28 5.57 9.80
C PRO A 63 1.15 6.66 10.42
N TRP A 64 1.26 6.69 11.77
CA TRP A 64 2.04 7.71 12.46
C TRP A 64 3.50 7.79 12.01
N TYR A 65 4.11 6.65 11.67
CA TYR A 65 5.50 6.58 11.22
C TYR A 65 5.72 7.14 9.81
N SER A 66 4.66 7.37 9.03
CA SER A 66 4.74 8.08 7.74
C SER A 66 5.06 9.57 7.88
N ASN A 67 5.20 10.08 9.10
CA ASN A 67 5.70 11.42 9.38
C ASN A 67 7.20 11.48 9.62
N ILE A 68 7.90 10.33 9.67
CA ILE A 68 9.29 10.22 10.09
C ILE A 68 10.13 9.60 8.97
N ALA A 69 11.10 10.36 8.44
CA ALA A 69 12.04 9.82 7.46
C ALA A 69 13.00 8.77 8.10
N PRO A 70 13.37 7.70 7.39
CA PRO A 70 13.08 7.42 5.98
C PRO A 70 11.72 6.73 5.72
N MET A 71 10.95 6.36 6.77
CA MET A 71 9.67 5.66 6.60
C MET A 71 8.63 6.49 5.83
N SER A 72 8.62 7.82 6.03
CA SER A 72 7.75 8.72 5.25
C SER A 72 7.99 8.58 3.74
N TRP A 73 9.25 8.43 3.34
CA TRP A 73 9.63 8.28 1.94
C TRP A 73 9.16 6.95 1.36
N LEU A 74 9.30 5.88 2.14
CA LEU A 74 8.86 4.54 1.72
C LEU A 74 7.33 4.50 1.54
N VAL A 75 6.59 4.94 2.56
CA VAL A 75 5.13 4.92 2.53
C VAL A 75 4.59 5.79 1.39
N GLN A 76 5.11 7.01 1.23
CA GLN A 76 4.68 7.90 0.15
C GLN A 76 4.95 7.29 -1.23
N ARG A 77 6.15 6.74 -1.43
CA ARG A 77 6.50 6.07 -2.68
C ARG A 77 5.57 4.91 -2.98
N ASP A 78 5.27 4.07 -1.98
CA ASP A 78 4.40 2.91 -2.16
C ASP A 78 2.96 3.34 -2.51
N VAL A 79 2.47 4.43 -1.92
CA VAL A 79 1.17 5.03 -2.26
C VAL A 79 1.18 5.63 -3.68
N ASP A 80 2.20 6.41 -4.02
CA ASP A 80 2.31 7.05 -5.34
C ASP A 80 2.37 5.98 -6.46
N GLU A 81 3.22 4.96 -6.31
CA GLU A 81 3.33 3.88 -7.30
C GLU A 81 2.07 3.00 -7.30
N GLY A 82 1.49 2.71 -6.14
CA GLY A 82 0.24 1.96 -6.04
C GLY A 82 -0.89 2.62 -6.82
N ARG A 83 -1.13 3.92 -6.57
CA ARG A 83 -2.16 4.71 -7.27
C ARG A 83 -1.89 4.84 -8.78
N LYS A 84 -0.63 4.92 -9.16
CA LYS A 84 -0.23 5.01 -10.58
C LYS A 84 -0.51 3.72 -11.34
N HIS A 85 -0.28 2.56 -10.71
CA HIS A 85 -0.53 1.27 -11.35
C HIS A 85 -2.01 0.87 -11.36
N MET A 86 -2.72 1.15 -10.28
CA MET A 86 -4.15 0.88 -10.13
C MET A 86 -4.70 1.79 -9.03
N ASN A 87 -5.73 2.58 -9.33
CA ASN A 87 -6.41 3.40 -8.32
C ASN A 87 -7.88 3.01 -8.18
N LEU A 88 -8.19 2.31 -7.10
CA LEU A 88 -9.53 1.82 -6.77
C LEU A 88 -10.52 2.95 -6.41
N SER A 89 -10.06 4.18 -6.31
CA SER A 89 -10.90 5.38 -6.08
C SER A 89 -11.09 6.24 -7.32
N GLU A 90 -10.32 5.97 -8.39
CA GLU A 90 -10.41 6.63 -9.68
C GLU A 90 -10.46 5.56 -10.78
N TRP A 91 -11.40 4.63 -10.60
CA TRP A 91 -11.46 3.42 -11.40
C TRP A 91 -11.73 3.72 -12.86
N THR A 92 -10.92 3.10 -13.72
CA THR A 92 -11.14 3.00 -15.15
C THR A 92 -10.95 1.56 -15.61
N GLN A 93 -11.67 1.15 -16.66
CA GLN A 93 -11.57 -0.23 -17.17
C GLN A 93 -10.12 -0.63 -17.48
N GLY A 94 -9.77 -1.87 -17.19
CA GLY A 94 -8.46 -2.45 -17.50
C GLY A 94 -7.37 -2.25 -16.43
N GLN A 95 -7.59 -1.44 -15.40
CA GLN A 95 -6.60 -1.23 -14.35
C GLN A 95 -6.36 -2.45 -13.47
N GLY A 96 -7.40 -3.25 -13.21
CA GLY A 96 -7.35 -4.40 -12.29
C GLY A 96 -6.83 -5.71 -12.88
N PHE A 97 -6.49 -5.73 -14.16
CA PHE A 97 -6.17 -6.93 -14.92
C PHE A 97 -5.14 -7.86 -14.26
N ALA A 98 -4.09 -7.33 -13.65
CA ALA A 98 -3.03 -8.11 -13.02
C ALA A 98 -3.27 -8.40 -11.54
N ALA A 99 -4.27 -7.81 -10.89
CA ALA A 99 -4.41 -7.82 -9.44
C ALA A 99 -4.53 -9.25 -8.87
N ALA A 100 -5.38 -10.09 -9.47
CA ALA A 100 -5.56 -11.47 -9.04
C ALA A 100 -4.27 -12.29 -9.14
N ALA A 101 -3.52 -12.15 -10.24
CA ALA A 101 -2.26 -12.84 -10.46
C ALA A 101 -1.17 -12.40 -9.46
N MET A 102 -1.10 -11.11 -9.14
CA MET A 102 -0.15 -10.58 -8.15
C MET A 102 -0.45 -11.07 -6.74
N VAL A 103 -1.74 -11.19 -6.39
CA VAL A 103 -2.15 -11.80 -5.11
C VAL A 103 -1.84 -13.29 -5.09
N GLU A 104 -2.08 -14.01 -6.18
CA GLU A 104 -1.78 -15.44 -6.30
C GLU A 104 -0.29 -15.71 -6.14
N ALA A 105 0.55 -14.94 -6.82
CA ALA A 105 2.01 -15.02 -6.74
C ALA A 105 2.56 -14.67 -5.34
N GLY A 106 1.79 -13.93 -4.53
CA GLY A 106 2.24 -13.44 -3.22
C GLY A 106 3.07 -12.15 -3.30
N ASP A 107 3.05 -11.47 -4.45
CA ASP A 107 3.71 -10.19 -4.64
C ASP A 107 2.89 -9.03 -4.03
N MET A 108 1.56 -9.24 -3.89
CA MET A 108 0.63 -8.31 -3.24
C MET A 108 -0.22 -9.02 -2.18
N PRO A 109 -0.38 -8.40 -1.00
CA PRO A 109 0.33 -7.23 -0.48
C PRO A 109 1.83 -7.50 -0.25
N PRO A 110 2.70 -6.48 -0.38
CA PRO A 110 4.13 -6.69 -0.22
C PRO A 110 4.50 -7.05 1.23
N PHE A 111 5.55 -7.85 1.40
CA PHE A 111 5.96 -8.39 2.70
C PHE A 111 6.15 -7.30 3.79
N GLN A 112 6.77 -6.17 3.45
CA GLN A 112 6.97 -5.06 4.40
C GLN A 112 5.65 -4.47 4.90
N TYR A 113 4.61 -4.40 4.05
CA TYR A 113 3.28 -3.98 4.45
C TYR A 113 2.67 -4.95 5.46
N LEU A 114 2.76 -6.26 5.19
CA LEU A 114 2.23 -7.30 6.06
C LEU A 114 2.88 -7.36 7.46
N LEU A 115 4.09 -6.80 7.63
CA LEU A 115 4.71 -6.70 8.96
C LEU A 115 3.99 -5.70 9.85
N ALA A 116 3.52 -4.60 9.28
CA ALA A 116 2.84 -3.52 9.99
C ALA A 116 1.31 -3.71 10.02
N HIS A 117 0.75 -4.50 9.09
CA HIS A 117 -0.70 -4.70 8.89
C HIS A 117 -1.08 -6.19 8.99
N PRO A 118 -1.14 -6.75 10.23
CA PRO A 118 -1.50 -8.16 10.41
C PRO A 118 -2.90 -8.52 9.89
N GLU A 119 -3.83 -7.54 9.83
CA GLU A 119 -5.18 -7.68 9.29
C GLU A 119 -5.22 -7.92 7.78
N ALA A 120 -4.14 -7.57 7.06
CA ALA A 120 -3.98 -7.83 5.63
C ALA A 120 -3.42 -9.22 5.32
N ARG A 121 -3.04 -9.99 6.36
CA ARG A 121 -2.58 -11.38 6.20
C ARG A 121 -3.76 -12.29 6.00
N LEU A 122 -3.97 -12.70 4.76
CA LEU A 122 -5.06 -13.60 4.42
C LEU A 122 -4.67 -15.06 4.71
N SER A 123 -5.63 -15.84 5.24
CA SER A 123 -5.53 -17.31 5.24
C SER A 123 -5.54 -17.83 3.81
N ASP A 124 -5.10 -19.07 3.58
CA ASP A 124 -5.16 -19.68 2.24
C ASP A 124 -6.58 -19.70 1.69
N THR A 125 -7.57 -19.95 2.55
CA THR A 125 -8.99 -19.92 2.18
C THR A 125 -9.46 -18.52 1.78
N ASP A 126 -9.12 -17.50 2.58
CA ASP A 126 -9.50 -16.12 2.29
C ASP A 126 -8.78 -15.59 1.05
N LYS A 127 -7.50 -15.96 0.88
CA LYS A 127 -6.72 -15.64 -0.32
C LYS A 127 -7.36 -16.21 -1.57
N ALA A 128 -7.75 -17.49 -1.56
CA ALA A 128 -8.40 -18.14 -2.69
C ALA A 128 -9.77 -17.48 -3.00
N ALA A 129 -10.57 -17.17 -1.98
CA ALA A 129 -11.84 -16.47 -2.14
C ALA A 129 -11.62 -15.05 -2.71
N PHE A 130 -10.62 -14.33 -2.22
CA PHE A 130 -10.28 -12.99 -2.70
C PHE A 130 -9.83 -12.99 -4.16
N ILE A 131 -8.95 -13.93 -4.56
CA ILE A 131 -8.52 -14.08 -5.97
C ILE A 131 -9.74 -14.29 -6.87
N LYS A 132 -10.66 -15.19 -6.48
CA LYS A 132 -11.89 -15.44 -7.24
C LYS A 132 -12.75 -14.18 -7.37
N GLY A 133 -12.90 -13.42 -6.28
CA GLY A 133 -13.64 -12.16 -6.27
C GLY A 133 -12.99 -11.08 -7.14
N LEU A 134 -11.65 -10.97 -7.13
CA LEU A 134 -10.93 -10.05 -8.01
C LEU A 134 -11.12 -10.41 -9.49
N ILE A 135 -11.04 -11.70 -9.84
CA ILE A 135 -11.31 -12.17 -11.20
C ILE A 135 -12.73 -11.79 -11.59
N ALA A 136 -13.72 -12.07 -10.74
CA ALA A 136 -15.12 -11.75 -11.05
C ALA A 136 -15.37 -10.24 -11.17
N THR A 137 -14.72 -9.43 -10.33
CA THR A 137 -14.81 -7.95 -10.36
C THR A 137 -14.24 -7.38 -11.65
N PHE A 138 -13.07 -7.88 -12.09
CA PHE A 138 -12.33 -7.26 -13.19
C PHE A 138 -12.51 -7.95 -14.55
N SER A 139 -13.08 -9.19 -14.60
CA SER A 139 -13.35 -9.88 -15.87
C SER A 139 -14.62 -9.39 -16.59
N GLY A 140 -15.55 -8.76 -15.88
CA GLY A 140 -16.73 -8.12 -16.49
C GLY A 140 -16.43 -6.87 -17.31
N GLU A 141 -15.16 -6.50 -17.40
CA GLU A 141 -14.69 -5.33 -18.14
C GLU A 141 -14.17 -5.65 -19.56
N ALA A 142 -14.25 -6.92 -19.97
CA ALA A 142 -13.69 -7.40 -21.25
C ALA A 142 -14.70 -7.41 -22.42
N ASP A 143 -15.95 -6.88 -22.22
CA ASP A 143 -16.98 -6.77 -23.27
C ASP A 143 -17.15 -5.34 -23.80
#